data_a5141f1ed070eedc9cc7169d94dfa34d
#
_entry.id   a5141f1ed070eedc9cc7169d94dfa34d
#
_cell.length_a   1.000
_cell.length_b   1.000
_cell.length_c   1.000
_cell.angle_alpha   90.00
_cell.angle_beta   90.00
_cell.angle_gamma   90.00
#
_symmetry.space_group_name_H-M   'P 1'
#
loop_
_entity.id
_entity.type
_entity.pdbx_description
1 polymer ?
#
loop_
_entity_poly.entity_id
_entity_poly.type
_entity_poly.pdbx_seq_one_letter_code
_entity_poly.pdbx_strand_id
1 'polypeptide(L)'
;MPRFRLETALKVRERLEKLYQKALAEQVQIQQELRDHKKLMENALETHDLNLNQSKKSGFTVMQLQMSDHFKERLGLQMEVNQNQLKEQEQVIELKRQELTRATQKKRVLEILKEKQQQRFEEEMDRQERQEADEIAQGLRLSLIHI
;
A
#
# COMPACT_ATOMS: atom_id res chain seq x y z
N MET A 1 -24.81 -4.53 -23.34
CA MET A 1 -23.46 -3.96 -23.16
C MET A 1 -22.42 -4.77 -23.92
N PRO A 2 -21.48 -4.11 -24.59
CA PRO A 2 -20.41 -4.83 -25.24
C PRO A 2 -19.48 -5.45 -24.19
N ARG A 3 -19.01 -6.61 -24.48
CA ARG A 3 -18.04 -7.31 -23.63
C ARG A 3 -16.67 -6.67 -23.79
N PHE A 4 -16.04 -6.26 -22.67
CA PHE A 4 -14.69 -5.76 -22.68
C PHE A 4 -13.70 -6.91 -22.89
N ARG A 5 -12.92 -6.85 -24.00
CA ARG A 5 -11.97 -7.91 -24.37
C ARG A 5 -10.92 -8.22 -23.31
N LEU A 6 -10.53 -7.18 -22.56
CA LEU A 6 -9.49 -7.28 -21.54
C LEU A 6 -10.05 -7.44 -20.12
N GLU A 7 -11.32 -7.86 -19.97
CA GLU A 7 -11.95 -8.02 -18.66
C GLU A 7 -11.20 -9.02 -17.77
N THR A 8 -10.76 -10.14 -18.34
CA THR A 8 -9.94 -11.12 -17.61
C THR A 8 -8.60 -10.51 -17.18
N ALA A 9 -7.97 -9.74 -18.07
CA ALA A 9 -6.72 -9.05 -17.76
C ALA A 9 -6.92 -8.02 -16.64
N LEU A 10 -8.03 -7.28 -16.67
CA LEU A 10 -8.38 -6.32 -15.61
C LEU A 10 -8.55 -7.04 -14.26
N LYS A 11 -9.26 -8.15 -14.23
CA LYS A 11 -9.42 -8.95 -13.01
C LYS A 11 -8.09 -9.46 -12.47
N VAL A 12 -7.18 -9.89 -13.35
CA VAL A 12 -5.82 -10.29 -12.95
C VAL A 12 -5.07 -9.11 -12.33
N ARG A 13 -5.15 -7.92 -12.93
CA ARG A 13 -4.52 -6.71 -12.39
C ARG A 13 -5.08 -6.29 -11.04
N GLU A 14 -6.39 -6.42 -10.85
CA GLU A 14 -7.04 -6.18 -9.56
C GLU A 14 -6.54 -7.12 -8.47
N ARG A 15 -6.41 -8.42 -8.80
CA ARG A 15 -5.88 -9.43 -7.87
C ARG A 15 -4.42 -9.16 -7.52
N LEU A 16 -3.59 -8.81 -8.51
CA LEU A 16 -2.18 -8.48 -8.29
C LEU A 16 -2.04 -7.26 -7.39
N GLU A 17 -2.84 -6.22 -7.62
CA GLU A 17 -2.84 -5.04 -6.75
C GLU A 17 -3.13 -5.42 -5.29
N LYS A 18 -4.15 -6.25 -5.06
CA LYS A 18 -4.49 -6.72 -3.71
C LYS A 18 -3.36 -7.52 -3.07
N LEU A 19 -2.68 -8.36 -3.85
CA LEU A 19 -1.52 -9.12 -3.36
C LEU A 19 -0.37 -8.20 -2.97
N TYR A 20 -0.08 -7.18 -3.77
CA TYR A 20 0.96 -6.20 -3.44
C TYR A 20 0.57 -5.31 -2.26
N GLN A 21 -0.71 -4.96 -2.11
CA GLN A 21 -1.23 -4.26 -0.92
C GLN A 21 -0.99 -5.09 0.35
N LYS A 22 -1.31 -6.38 0.28
CA LYS A 22 -1.10 -7.31 1.39
C LYS A 22 0.38 -7.46 1.73
N ALA A 23 1.22 -7.62 0.71
CA ALA A 23 2.67 -7.74 0.90
C ALA A 23 3.26 -6.48 1.56
N LEU A 24 2.82 -5.29 1.15
CA LEU A 24 3.22 -4.04 1.77
C LEU A 24 2.75 -3.97 3.23
N ALA A 25 1.51 -4.32 3.50
CA ALA A 25 0.95 -4.30 4.85
C ALA A 25 1.71 -5.23 5.79
N GLU A 26 2.11 -6.41 5.33
CA GLU A 26 2.94 -7.35 6.09
C GLU A 26 4.30 -6.75 6.45
N GLN A 27 4.94 -6.05 5.52
CA GLN A 27 6.22 -5.39 5.77
C GLN A 27 6.10 -4.21 6.73
N VAL A 28 5.03 -3.44 6.62
CA VAL A 28 4.73 -2.33 7.56
C VAL A 28 4.52 -2.88 8.97
N GLN A 29 3.86 -4.04 9.10
CA GLN A 29 3.68 -4.70 10.39
C GLN A 29 5.01 -5.13 11.01
N ILE A 30 5.92 -5.70 10.21
CA ILE A 30 7.27 -6.04 10.66
C ILE A 30 8.01 -4.80 11.14
N GLN A 31 7.91 -3.69 10.41
CA GLN A 31 8.51 -2.42 10.81
C GLN A 31 7.98 -1.95 12.17
N GLN A 32 6.66 -2.07 12.37
CA GLN A 32 6.03 -1.68 13.63
C GLN A 32 6.54 -2.53 14.80
N GLU A 33 6.68 -3.83 14.59
CA GLU A 33 7.25 -4.73 15.61
C GLU A 33 8.70 -4.36 15.96
N LEU A 34 9.50 -4.02 14.96
CA LEU A 34 10.87 -3.54 15.18
C LEU A 34 10.91 -2.21 15.95
N ARG A 35 10.00 -1.30 15.66
CA ARG A 35 9.86 -0.02 16.40
C ARG A 35 9.41 -0.24 17.84
N ASP A 36 8.49 -1.16 18.05
CA ASP A 36 8.01 -1.52 19.39
C ASP A 36 9.14 -2.13 20.21
N HIS A 37 9.94 -2.99 19.59
CA HIS A 37 11.12 -3.58 20.23
C HIS A 37 12.17 -2.54 20.57
N LYS A 38 12.40 -1.58 19.67
CA LYS A 38 13.28 -0.43 19.91
C LYS A 38 12.85 0.34 21.15
N LYS A 39 11.55 0.62 21.26
CA LYS A 39 10.98 1.35 22.40
C LYS A 39 11.16 0.58 23.71
N LEU A 40 10.96 -0.74 23.67
CA LEU A 40 11.21 -1.60 24.85
C LEU A 40 12.66 -1.55 25.30
N MET A 41 13.61 -1.55 24.36
CA MET A 41 15.03 -1.46 24.68
C MET A 41 15.41 -0.08 25.25
N GLU A 42 14.86 1.00 24.67
CA GLU A 42 15.04 2.36 25.17
C GLU A 42 14.50 2.50 26.59
N ASN A 43 13.32 1.96 26.87
CA ASN A 43 12.72 1.96 28.19
C ASN A 43 13.54 1.13 29.20
N ALA A 44 14.06 -0.02 28.77
CA ALA A 44 14.93 -0.85 29.59
C ALA A 44 16.22 -0.12 29.98
N LEU A 45 16.82 0.61 29.04
CA LEU A 45 18.02 1.42 29.29
C LEU A 45 17.71 2.55 30.27
N GLU A 46 16.61 3.26 30.08
CA GLU A 46 16.17 4.35 30.96
C GLU A 46 15.92 3.83 32.40
N THR A 47 15.20 2.73 32.52
CA THR A 47 14.93 2.11 33.83
C THR A 47 16.23 1.67 34.50
N HIS A 48 17.15 1.09 33.74
CA HIS A 48 18.44 0.68 34.26
C HIS A 48 19.26 1.89 34.78
N ASP A 49 19.29 3.01 34.05
CA ASP A 49 20.00 4.23 34.44
C ASP A 49 19.37 4.86 35.68
N LEU A 50 18.03 4.87 35.80
CA LEU A 50 17.35 5.34 37.01
C LEU A 50 17.68 4.48 38.23
N ASN A 51 17.64 3.14 38.08
CA ASN A 51 18.01 2.23 39.16
C ASN A 51 19.48 2.39 39.56
N LEU A 52 20.37 2.60 38.60
CA LEU A 52 21.79 2.83 38.84
C LEU A 52 22.01 4.10 39.66
N ASN A 53 21.33 5.19 39.29
CA ASN A 53 21.40 6.47 40.01
C ASN A 53 20.90 6.38 41.46
N GLN A 54 19.81 5.58 41.67
CA GLN A 54 19.33 5.33 43.02
C GLN A 54 20.31 4.47 43.83
N SER A 55 20.92 3.49 43.24
CA SER A 55 21.89 2.63 43.88
C SER A 55 23.21 3.37 44.22
N LYS A 56 23.56 4.39 43.49
CA LYS A 56 24.74 5.26 43.82
C LYS A 56 24.64 5.87 45.22
N LYS A 57 23.44 6.14 45.69
CA LYS A 57 23.17 6.71 47.03
C LYS A 57 23.43 5.68 48.16
N SER A 58 23.26 4.41 47.88
CA SER A 58 23.44 3.31 48.84
C SER A 58 24.77 2.56 48.70
N GLY A 59 25.59 2.92 47.73
CA GLY A 59 26.89 2.28 47.43
C GLY A 59 26.81 1.14 46.48
N PHE A 60 27.89 0.92 45.70
CA PHE A 60 27.98 -0.19 44.75
C PHE A 60 29.12 -1.12 45.14
N THR A 61 28.92 -2.41 44.89
CA THR A 61 30.02 -3.36 44.78
C THR A 61 30.63 -3.31 43.38
N VAL A 62 31.93 -3.72 43.27
CA VAL A 62 32.59 -3.83 41.96
C VAL A 62 31.83 -4.82 41.06
N MET A 63 31.30 -5.90 41.62
CA MET A 63 30.51 -6.88 40.88
C MET A 63 29.25 -6.27 40.29
N GLN A 64 28.55 -5.42 41.05
CA GLN A 64 27.35 -4.73 40.56
C GLN A 64 27.65 -3.77 39.41
N LEU A 65 28.78 -3.05 39.46
CA LEU A 65 29.23 -2.17 38.38
C LEU A 65 29.55 -2.99 37.12
N GLN A 66 30.26 -4.13 37.27
CA GLN A 66 30.60 -5.01 36.14
C GLN A 66 29.29 -5.56 35.49
N MET A 67 28.32 -6.01 36.28
CA MET A 67 27.07 -6.49 35.76
C MET A 67 26.27 -5.41 35.02
N SER A 68 26.30 -4.19 35.54
CA SER A 68 25.70 -3.00 34.90
C SER A 68 26.35 -2.71 33.55
N ASP A 69 27.67 -2.72 33.48
CA ASP A 69 28.42 -2.48 32.25
C ASP A 69 28.13 -3.58 31.20
N HIS A 70 28.06 -4.83 31.60
CA HIS A 70 27.70 -5.94 30.70
C HIS A 70 26.29 -5.83 30.18
N PHE A 71 25.34 -5.42 31.03
CA PHE A 71 23.96 -5.21 30.62
C PHE A 71 23.87 -4.10 29.55
N LYS A 72 24.51 -2.96 29.80
CA LYS A 72 24.54 -1.81 28.87
C LYS A 72 25.20 -2.19 27.54
N GLU A 73 26.29 -2.93 27.59
CA GLU A 73 27.01 -3.37 26.40
C GLU A 73 26.12 -4.30 25.54
N ARG A 74 25.52 -5.30 26.15
CA ARG A 74 24.61 -6.21 25.43
C ARG A 74 23.41 -5.48 24.87
N LEU A 75 22.81 -4.60 25.64
CA LEU A 75 21.65 -3.81 25.20
C LEU A 75 22.06 -2.88 24.03
N GLY A 76 23.23 -2.25 24.11
CA GLY A 76 23.77 -1.41 23.04
C GLY A 76 23.94 -2.18 21.73
N LEU A 77 24.48 -3.41 21.79
CA LEU A 77 24.62 -4.28 20.63
C LEU A 77 23.25 -4.67 20.04
N GLN A 78 22.29 -5.01 20.89
CA GLN A 78 20.93 -5.31 20.45
C GLN A 78 20.26 -4.11 19.81
N MET A 79 20.45 -2.93 20.34
CA MET A 79 19.92 -1.68 19.78
C MET A 79 20.55 -1.36 18.42
N GLU A 80 21.85 -1.63 18.25
CA GLU A 80 22.55 -1.47 16.97
C GLU A 80 21.99 -2.43 15.91
N VAL A 81 21.80 -3.70 16.26
CA VAL A 81 21.18 -4.70 15.37
C VAL A 81 19.77 -4.27 14.98
N ASN A 82 18.98 -3.81 15.94
CA ASN A 82 17.63 -3.30 15.70
C ASN A 82 17.63 -2.11 14.73
N GLN A 83 18.56 -1.17 14.92
CA GLN A 83 18.67 0.00 14.04
C GLN A 83 19.03 -0.41 12.61
N ASN A 84 19.91 -1.39 12.43
CA ASN A 84 20.24 -1.91 11.12
C ASN A 84 19.07 -2.63 10.47
N GLN A 85 18.31 -3.41 11.24
CA GLN A 85 17.09 -4.06 10.77
C GLN A 85 16.03 -3.05 10.35
N LEU A 86 15.88 -1.95 11.08
CA LEU A 86 14.95 -0.86 10.72
C LEU A 86 15.36 -0.20 9.40
N LYS A 87 16.66 0.02 9.17
CA LYS A 87 17.15 0.58 7.91
C LYS A 87 16.90 -0.36 6.73
N GLU A 88 17.18 -1.64 6.89
CA GLU A 88 16.90 -2.65 5.87
C GLU A 88 15.41 -2.75 5.57
N GLN A 89 14.58 -2.73 6.61
CA GLN A 89 13.13 -2.81 6.50
C GLN A 89 12.55 -1.60 5.75
N GLU A 90 13.11 -0.42 5.97
CA GLU A 90 12.71 0.79 5.25
C GLU A 90 12.91 0.66 3.75
N GLN A 91 14.05 0.06 3.33
CA GLN A 91 14.32 -0.24 1.92
C GLN A 91 13.33 -1.26 1.35
N VAL A 92 13.03 -2.32 2.10
CA VAL A 92 12.05 -3.33 1.69
C VAL A 92 10.67 -2.72 1.50
N ILE A 93 10.24 -1.87 2.43
CA ILE A 93 8.94 -1.17 2.34
C ILE A 93 8.90 -0.28 1.09
N GLU A 94 9.97 0.45 0.80
CA GLU A 94 10.04 1.29 -0.39
C GLU A 94 9.90 0.49 -1.68
N LEU A 95 10.56 -0.66 -1.77
CA LEU A 95 10.42 -1.57 -2.91
C LEU A 95 8.99 -2.08 -3.05
N LYS A 96 8.34 -2.44 -1.94
CA LYS A 96 6.94 -2.90 -1.93
C LYS A 96 5.98 -1.79 -2.36
N ARG A 97 6.24 -0.54 -1.95
CA ARG A 97 5.46 0.62 -2.41
C ARG A 97 5.59 0.82 -3.91
N GLN A 98 6.80 0.71 -4.45
CA GLN A 98 7.04 0.82 -5.89
C GLN A 98 6.32 -0.28 -6.67
N GLU A 99 6.38 -1.52 -6.21
CA GLU A 99 5.65 -2.64 -6.80
C GLU A 99 4.14 -2.40 -6.82
N LEU A 100 3.59 -1.94 -5.70
CA LEU A 100 2.17 -1.59 -5.60
C LEU A 100 1.79 -0.45 -6.55
N THR A 101 2.61 0.59 -6.61
CA THR A 101 2.38 1.72 -7.52
C THR A 101 2.31 1.25 -8.98
N ARG A 102 3.24 0.39 -9.39
CA ARG A 102 3.24 -0.19 -10.75
C ARG A 102 1.98 -1.02 -11.00
N ALA A 103 1.59 -1.84 -10.03
CA ALA A 103 0.39 -2.66 -10.16
C ALA A 103 -0.88 -1.80 -10.29
N THR A 104 -0.97 -0.74 -9.50
CA THR A 104 -2.07 0.23 -9.55
C THR A 104 -2.12 0.96 -10.91
N GLN A 105 -0.96 1.38 -11.42
CA GLN A 105 -0.87 2.03 -12.73
C GLN A 105 -1.31 1.10 -13.86
N LYS A 106 -0.87 -0.15 -13.85
CA LYS A 106 -1.25 -1.15 -14.86
C LYS A 106 -2.74 -1.45 -14.82
N LYS A 107 -3.31 -1.55 -13.64
CA LYS A 107 -4.76 -1.69 -13.46
C LYS A 107 -5.49 -0.47 -14.01
N ARG A 108 -5.02 0.73 -13.69
CA ARG A 108 -5.66 1.97 -14.11
C ARG A 108 -5.69 2.15 -15.63
N VAL A 109 -4.64 1.73 -16.33
CA VAL A 109 -4.61 1.72 -17.80
C VAL A 109 -5.78 0.91 -18.35
N LEU A 110 -6.01 -0.29 -17.83
CA LEU A 110 -7.11 -1.15 -18.26
C LEU A 110 -8.49 -0.59 -17.88
N GLU A 111 -8.61 0.04 -16.70
CA GLU A 111 -9.84 0.72 -16.30
C GLU A 111 -10.18 1.86 -17.26
N ILE A 112 -9.19 2.66 -17.65
CA ILE A 112 -9.38 3.75 -18.60
C ILE A 112 -9.82 3.22 -19.97
N LEU A 113 -9.21 2.14 -20.44
CA LEU A 113 -9.60 1.50 -21.69
C LEU A 113 -11.05 1.00 -21.64
N LYS A 114 -11.45 0.42 -20.52
CA LYS A 114 -12.82 -0.03 -20.29
C LYS A 114 -13.81 1.14 -20.32
N GLU A 115 -13.48 2.23 -19.61
CA GLU A 115 -14.28 3.45 -19.61
C GLU A 115 -14.46 4.04 -21.01
N LYS A 116 -13.38 4.10 -21.79
CA LYS A 116 -13.40 4.58 -23.18
C LYS A 116 -14.24 3.70 -24.08
N GLN A 117 -14.15 2.40 -23.95
CA GLN A 117 -14.99 1.46 -24.70
C GLN A 117 -16.47 1.67 -24.37
N GLN A 118 -16.79 1.85 -23.10
CA GLN A 118 -18.15 2.11 -22.65
C GLN A 118 -18.68 3.42 -23.24
N GLN A 119 -17.91 4.49 -23.21
CA GLN A 119 -18.28 5.77 -23.79
C GLN A 119 -18.52 5.67 -25.29
N ARG A 120 -17.64 5.00 -26.02
CA ARG A 120 -17.80 4.79 -27.47
C ARG A 120 -19.08 4.01 -27.80
N PHE A 121 -19.38 3.01 -27.00
CA PHE A 121 -20.61 2.24 -27.15
C PHE A 121 -21.85 3.13 -26.95
N GLU A 122 -21.86 3.93 -25.90
CA GLU A 122 -22.97 4.84 -25.59
C GLU A 122 -23.15 5.90 -26.69
N GLU A 123 -22.06 6.49 -27.16
CA GLU A 123 -22.07 7.46 -28.26
C GLU A 123 -22.60 6.83 -29.55
N GLU A 124 -22.19 5.62 -29.87
CA GLU A 124 -22.66 4.91 -31.06
C GLU A 124 -24.16 4.58 -30.95
N MET A 125 -24.63 4.14 -29.79
CA MET A 125 -26.05 3.90 -29.55
C MET A 125 -26.88 5.18 -29.69
N ASP A 126 -26.42 6.28 -29.13
CA ASP A 126 -27.08 7.59 -29.26
C ASP A 126 -27.14 8.05 -30.72
N ARG A 127 -26.06 7.85 -31.46
CA ARG A 127 -26.01 8.17 -32.88
C ARG A 127 -27.03 7.35 -33.69
N GLN A 128 -27.11 6.05 -33.43
CA GLN A 128 -28.06 5.16 -34.10
C GLN A 128 -29.52 5.56 -33.78
N GLU A 129 -29.81 5.87 -32.52
CA GLU A 129 -31.13 6.31 -32.10
C GLU A 129 -31.53 7.62 -32.78
N ARG A 130 -30.63 8.60 -32.91
CA ARG A 130 -30.87 9.83 -33.62
C ARG A 130 -31.16 9.58 -35.11
N GLN A 131 -30.34 8.70 -35.74
CA GLN A 131 -30.48 8.33 -37.12
C GLN A 131 -31.86 7.68 -37.38
N GLU A 132 -32.27 6.76 -36.54
CA GLU A 132 -33.57 6.09 -36.62
C GLU A 132 -34.72 7.13 -36.44
N ALA A 133 -34.60 8.06 -35.49
CA ALA A 133 -35.58 9.10 -35.28
C ALA A 133 -35.66 10.02 -36.49
N ASP A 134 -34.55 10.39 -37.11
CA ASP A 134 -34.53 11.18 -38.33
C ASP A 134 -35.19 10.46 -39.51
N GLU A 135 -34.92 9.18 -39.68
CA GLU A 135 -35.55 8.36 -40.72
C GLU A 135 -37.06 8.25 -40.54
N ILE A 136 -37.51 8.04 -39.30
CA ILE A 136 -38.94 8.01 -38.98
C ILE A 136 -39.58 9.36 -39.29
N ALA A 137 -38.92 10.47 -38.91
CA ALA A 137 -39.42 11.81 -39.20
C ALA A 137 -39.53 12.09 -40.70
N GLN A 138 -38.51 11.66 -41.47
CA GLN A 138 -38.57 11.77 -42.94
C GLN A 138 -39.64 10.88 -43.54
N GLY A 139 -39.81 9.67 -43.06
CA GLY A 139 -40.88 8.77 -43.49
C GLY A 139 -42.28 9.37 -43.26
N LEU A 140 -42.48 9.97 -42.10
CA LEU A 140 -43.75 10.67 -41.77
C LEU A 140 -43.97 11.88 -42.68
N ARG A 141 -42.98 12.67 -43.00
CA ARG A 141 -43.07 13.81 -43.92
C ARG A 141 -43.45 13.35 -45.33
N LEU A 142 -42.84 12.33 -45.83
CA LEU A 142 -43.12 11.74 -47.13
C LEU A 142 -44.56 11.21 -47.18
N SER A 143 -44.98 10.53 -46.10
CA SER A 143 -46.35 10.04 -45.98
C SER A 143 -47.38 11.19 -46.02
N LEU A 144 -47.11 12.31 -45.38
CA LEU A 144 -47.99 13.48 -45.40
C LEU A 144 -48.02 14.18 -46.77
N ILE A 145 -46.92 14.16 -47.51
CA ILE A 145 -46.84 14.75 -48.86
C ILE A 145 -47.66 13.95 -49.90
N HIS A 146 -47.77 12.66 -49.72
CA HIS A 146 -48.49 11.76 -50.63
C HIS A 146 -49.99 11.65 -50.36
N ILE A 147 -50.46 12.21 -49.32
CA ILE A 147 -51.89 12.32 -49.03
C ILE A 147 -52.49 13.53 -49.78
#